data_4d54c4fdb8bdb466791cf3e75401b699
#
_entry.id   4d54c4fdb8bdb466791cf3e75401b699
#
_cell.length_a   1.000
_cell.length_b   1.000
_cell.length_c   1.000
_cell.angle_alpha   90.00
_cell.angle_beta   90.00
_cell.angle_gamma   90.00
#
_symmetry.space_group_name_H-M   'P 1'
#
loop_
_entity.id
_entity.type
_entity.pdbx_description
1 polymer ?
#
loop_
_entity_poly.entity_id
_entity_poly.type
_entity_poly.pdbx_seq_one_letter_code
_entity_poly.pdbx_strand_id
1 'polypeptide(L)'
;QTLKAMQMAMQNRLLEQKAFVDAHTGLPNKNACNELLNKKDIITDSTACIMFDLNNLKTVNDTMGHSAGDQLIMNFSKFLRSVIPEKDFVGRYGGDEFIAVIYHTSEAEIKEILKSLSREKERLNSCENQLPIDYACGWALSSDDMACTMQMLLDDADAYMYKNKQLCKKYKGNRKYEYRRKKDRSDWNWWCWWLHSRAAGEGVSACDDGCT
;
A
#
# COMPACT_ATOMS: atom_id res chain seq x y z
N GLN A 1 15.40 -0.88 44.72
CA GLN A 1 16.10 -0.79 43.39
C GLN A 1 15.26 -1.38 42.25
N THR A 2 14.57 -2.49 42.47
CA THR A 2 13.69 -3.14 41.46
C THR A 2 12.51 -2.26 40.99
N LEU A 3 11.82 -1.58 41.90
CA LEU A 3 10.66 -0.73 41.53
C LEU A 3 11.08 0.43 40.66
N LYS A 4 12.18 1.09 40.95
CA LYS A 4 12.73 2.20 40.16
C LYS A 4 13.16 1.75 38.76
N ALA A 5 13.79 0.56 38.67
CA ALA A 5 14.16 -0.04 37.40
C ALA A 5 12.93 -0.37 36.52
N MET A 6 11.87 -0.92 37.13
CA MET A 6 10.60 -1.20 36.44
C MET A 6 9.91 0.11 35.96
N GLN A 7 9.90 1.15 36.77
CA GLN A 7 9.35 2.45 36.38
C GLN A 7 10.12 3.07 35.20
N MET A 8 11.46 3.01 35.23
CA MET A 8 12.30 3.48 34.11
C MET A 8 12.06 2.66 32.84
N ALA A 9 11.98 1.34 32.95
CA ALA A 9 11.70 0.47 31.79
C ALA A 9 10.32 0.77 31.17
N MET A 10 9.31 0.99 32.01
CA MET A 10 7.97 1.36 31.55
C MET A 10 7.93 2.74 30.89
N GLN A 11 8.66 3.70 31.45
CA GLN A 11 8.76 5.05 30.89
C GLN A 11 9.51 5.03 29.54
N ASN A 12 10.59 4.27 29.43
CA ASN A 12 11.31 4.09 28.15
C ASN A 12 10.43 3.45 27.08
N ARG A 13 9.69 2.40 27.41
CA ARG A 13 8.71 1.78 26.49
C ARG A 13 7.67 2.77 25.99
N LEU A 14 7.15 3.62 26.88
CA LEU A 14 6.17 4.63 26.51
C LEU A 14 6.78 5.69 25.58
N LEU A 15 8.04 6.06 25.82
CA LEU A 15 8.78 7.00 24.96
C LEU A 15 9.05 6.39 23.58
N GLU A 16 9.45 5.12 23.52
CA GLU A 16 9.64 4.38 22.28
C GLU A 16 8.34 4.28 21.48
N GLN A 17 7.23 3.93 22.12
CA GLN A 17 5.93 3.90 21.45
C GLN A 17 5.57 5.26 20.88
N LYS A 18 5.74 6.36 21.62
CA LYS A 18 5.47 7.71 21.11
C LYS A 18 6.41 8.13 19.98
N ALA A 19 7.64 7.61 19.98
CA ALA A 19 8.64 7.95 18.98
C ALA A 19 8.41 7.21 17.64
N PHE A 20 7.89 5.97 17.67
CA PHE A 20 7.88 5.06 16.51
C PHE A 20 6.51 4.54 16.10
N VAL A 21 5.43 4.88 16.83
CA VAL A 21 4.06 4.44 16.51
C VAL A 21 3.19 5.65 16.15
N ASP A 22 2.42 5.51 15.09
CA ASP A 22 1.39 6.48 14.72
C ASP A 22 0.18 6.35 15.65
N ALA A 23 -0.16 7.44 16.32
CA ALA A 23 -1.20 7.45 17.37
C ALA A 23 -2.61 7.16 16.84
N HIS A 24 -2.89 7.47 15.57
CA HIS A 24 -4.19 7.23 14.95
C HIS A 24 -4.37 5.78 14.47
N THR A 25 -3.34 5.24 13.84
CA THR A 25 -3.44 3.95 13.16
C THR A 25 -2.89 2.79 13.98
N GLY A 26 -2.04 3.08 14.97
CA GLY A 26 -1.28 2.07 15.72
C GLY A 26 -0.16 1.41 14.90
N LEU A 27 0.04 1.81 13.64
CA LEU A 27 1.12 1.34 12.80
C LEU A 27 2.44 2.03 13.13
N PRO A 28 3.59 1.47 12.75
CA PRO A 28 4.84 2.19 12.64
C PRO A 28 4.66 3.54 11.96
N ASN A 29 5.16 4.61 12.57
CA ASN A 29 5.05 5.96 12.05
C ASN A 29 6.20 6.29 11.07
N LYS A 30 6.26 7.54 10.59
CA LYS A 30 7.31 8.02 9.69
C LYS A 30 8.72 7.81 10.21
N ASN A 31 8.95 7.96 11.53
CA ASN A 31 10.28 7.74 12.11
C ASN A 31 10.69 6.26 12.01
N ALA A 32 9.77 5.34 12.33
CA ALA A 32 10.00 3.92 12.18
C ALA A 32 10.24 3.52 10.71
N CYS A 33 9.48 4.09 9.79
CA CYS A 33 9.70 3.90 8.36
C CYS A 33 11.09 4.39 7.94
N ASN A 34 11.46 5.60 8.33
CA ASN A 34 12.78 6.17 8.01
C ASN A 34 13.93 5.35 8.61
N GLU A 35 13.79 4.85 9.83
CA GLU A 35 14.79 3.98 10.44
C GLU A 35 15.00 2.69 9.63
N LEU A 36 13.92 2.10 9.13
CA LEU A 36 13.98 0.93 8.25
C LEU A 36 14.66 1.27 6.92
N LEU A 37 14.29 2.39 6.29
CA LEU A 37 14.77 2.80 4.97
C LEU A 37 16.23 3.27 4.98
N ASN A 38 16.66 3.91 6.05
CA ASN A 38 18.02 4.44 6.19
C ASN A 38 19.08 3.38 6.53
N LYS A 39 18.69 2.11 6.72
CA LYS A 39 19.64 1.02 6.80
C LYS A 39 20.39 0.93 5.49
N LYS A 40 21.70 1.20 5.55
CA LYS A 40 22.61 1.16 4.38
C LYS A 40 23.01 -0.26 3.98
N ASP A 41 22.49 -1.25 4.69
CA ASP A 41 22.78 -2.64 4.42
C ASP A 41 22.20 -3.04 3.06
N ILE A 42 23.01 -3.76 2.30
CA ILE A 42 22.54 -4.38 1.06
C ILE A 42 21.54 -5.46 1.42
N ILE A 43 20.42 -5.47 0.75
CA ILE A 43 19.42 -6.51 0.89
C ILE A 43 19.99 -7.80 0.31
N THR A 44 20.14 -8.81 1.15
CA THR A 44 20.66 -10.14 0.77
C THR A 44 19.56 -11.13 0.45
N ASP A 45 18.33 -10.84 0.92
CA ASP A 45 17.18 -11.72 0.75
C ASP A 45 16.19 -11.09 -0.23
N SER A 46 15.43 -11.92 -0.92
CA SER A 46 14.37 -11.46 -1.81
C SER A 46 13.31 -10.68 -1.01
N THR A 47 13.30 -9.38 -1.17
CA THR A 47 12.47 -8.43 -0.40
C THR A 47 11.73 -7.51 -1.37
N ALA A 48 10.45 -7.27 -1.11
CA ALA A 48 9.68 -6.31 -1.88
C ALA A 48 9.25 -5.11 -1.02
N CYS A 49 9.21 -3.94 -1.64
CA CYS A 49 8.60 -2.73 -1.08
C CYS A 49 7.35 -2.39 -1.88
N ILE A 50 6.26 -2.06 -1.17
CA ILE A 50 5.01 -1.58 -1.76
C ILE A 50 4.72 -0.20 -1.19
N MET A 51 4.59 0.79 -2.06
CA MET A 51 4.15 2.13 -1.72
C MET A 51 2.66 2.28 -2.00
N PHE A 52 1.91 2.87 -1.05
CA PHE A 52 0.49 3.14 -1.16
C PHE A 52 0.20 4.62 -0.93
N ASP A 53 -0.76 5.16 -1.67
CA ASP A 53 -1.28 6.51 -1.52
C ASP A 53 -2.82 6.45 -1.45
N LEU A 54 -3.38 6.83 -0.31
CA LEU A 54 -4.81 6.80 -0.05
C LEU A 54 -5.51 7.95 -0.80
N ASN A 55 -6.36 7.60 -1.75
CA ASN A 55 -7.06 8.58 -2.57
C ASN A 55 -8.22 9.26 -1.81
N ASN A 56 -8.57 10.46 -2.28
CA ASN A 56 -9.75 11.22 -1.84
C ASN A 56 -9.74 11.72 -0.38
N LEU A 57 -8.65 11.56 0.38
CA LEU A 57 -8.58 12.02 1.77
C LEU A 57 -8.91 13.51 1.90
N LYS A 58 -8.35 14.36 1.02
CA LYS A 58 -8.67 15.80 0.99
C LYS A 58 -10.16 16.04 0.74
N THR A 59 -10.75 15.37 -0.23
CA THR A 59 -12.19 15.52 -0.55
C THR A 59 -13.06 15.12 0.64
N VAL A 60 -12.73 14.03 1.34
CA VAL A 60 -13.44 13.57 2.54
C VAL A 60 -13.31 14.62 3.65
N ASN A 61 -12.11 15.14 3.90
CA ASN A 61 -11.89 16.22 4.87
C ASN A 61 -12.72 17.47 4.56
N ASP A 62 -12.71 17.91 3.30
CA ASP A 62 -13.38 19.14 2.86
C ASP A 62 -14.92 18.99 2.89
N THR A 63 -15.46 17.79 2.67
CA THR A 63 -16.91 17.56 2.57
C THR A 63 -17.54 17.02 3.86
N MET A 64 -16.80 16.22 4.65
CA MET A 64 -17.31 15.50 5.82
C MET A 64 -16.54 15.83 7.11
N GLY A 65 -15.51 16.69 7.03
CA GLY A 65 -14.68 17.13 8.16
C GLY A 65 -13.52 16.16 8.47
N HIS A 66 -12.56 16.66 9.24
CA HIS A 66 -11.31 15.94 9.58
C HIS A 66 -11.55 14.61 10.31
N SER A 67 -12.61 14.52 11.13
CA SER A 67 -12.95 13.26 11.83
C SER A 67 -13.27 12.13 10.84
N ALA A 68 -13.92 12.45 9.71
CA ALA A 68 -14.18 11.45 8.66
C ALA A 68 -12.90 11.04 7.92
N GLY A 69 -11.99 12.00 7.70
CA GLY A 69 -10.67 11.69 7.13
C GLY A 69 -9.81 10.81 8.04
N ASP A 70 -9.82 11.10 9.35
CA ASP A 70 -9.14 10.25 10.34
C ASP A 70 -9.72 8.83 10.35
N GLN A 71 -11.06 8.70 10.25
CA GLN A 71 -11.70 7.39 10.14
C GLN A 71 -11.30 6.66 8.86
N LEU A 72 -11.19 7.36 7.73
CA LEU A 72 -10.75 6.78 6.47
C LEU A 72 -9.30 6.26 6.57
N ILE A 73 -8.39 7.02 7.19
CA ILE A 73 -7.01 6.61 7.47
C ILE A 73 -6.97 5.36 8.36
N MET A 74 -7.76 5.33 9.44
CA MET A 74 -7.86 4.16 10.32
C MET A 74 -8.41 2.93 9.59
N ASN A 75 -9.43 3.10 8.78
CA ASN A 75 -10.01 2.00 7.99
C ASN A 75 -8.99 1.46 6.98
N PHE A 76 -8.23 2.34 6.34
CA PHE A 76 -7.17 1.94 5.41
C PHE A 76 -6.03 1.18 6.12
N SER A 77 -5.62 1.61 7.31
CA SER A 77 -4.60 0.90 8.09
C SER A 77 -5.04 -0.52 8.46
N LYS A 78 -6.30 -0.68 8.90
CA LYS A 78 -6.90 -1.99 9.20
C LYS A 78 -7.01 -2.86 7.96
N PHE A 79 -7.40 -2.27 6.83
CA PHE A 79 -7.46 -2.94 5.54
C PHE A 79 -6.09 -3.50 5.13
N LEU A 80 -5.02 -2.71 5.20
CA LEU A 80 -3.67 -3.21 4.89
C LEU A 80 -3.27 -4.37 5.81
N ARG A 81 -3.53 -4.25 7.12
CA ARG A 81 -3.21 -5.29 8.10
C ARG A 81 -4.08 -6.55 7.97
N SER A 82 -5.27 -6.47 7.39
CA SER A 82 -6.10 -7.65 7.16
C SER A 82 -5.58 -8.56 6.04
N VAL A 83 -4.73 -8.02 5.15
CA VAL A 83 -4.20 -8.75 3.99
C VAL A 83 -2.71 -9.04 4.11
N ILE A 84 -1.93 -8.05 4.59
CA ILE A 84 -0.47 -8.19 4.72
C ILE A 84 -0.14 -8.93 6.02
N PRO A 85 0.64 -10.02 5.96
CA PRO A 85 1.00 -10.82 7.13
C PRO A 85 1.64 -10.01 8.26
N GLU A 86 1.42 -10.42 9.52
CA GLU A 86 1.98 -9.72 10.69
C GLU A 86 3.52 -9.74 10.75
N LYS A 87 4.15 -10.75 10.15
CA LYS A 87 5.61 -10.86 10.05
C LYS A 87 6.23 -9.77 9.19
N ASP A 88 5.43 -9.17 8.31
CA ASP A 88 5.88 -8.17 7.35
C ASP A 88 5.62 -6.76 7.89
N PHE A 89 6.44 -5.82 7.45
CA PHE A 89 6.34 -4.44 7.90
C PHE A 89 5.20 -3.71 7.17
N VAL A 90 4.37 -2.98 7.92
CA VAL A 90 3.44 -1.99 7.37
C VAL A 90 3.55 -0.74 8.22
N GLY A 91 3.81 0.41 7.62
CA GLY A 91 3.96 1.69 8.30
C GLY A 91 3.23 2.82 7.60
N ARG A 92 2.88 3.86 8.37
CA ARG A 92 2.35 5.12 7.85
C ARG A 92 3.51 6.09 7.61
N TYR A 93 3.81 6.31 6.33
CA TYR A 93 4.97 7.11 5.90
C TYR A 93 4.65 8.62 5.83
N GLY A 94 3.42 8.97 5.51
CA GLY A 94 2.96 10.35 5.38
C GLY A 94 1.51 10.52 5.88
N GLY A 95 0.87 11.61 5.47
CA GLY A 95 -0.54 11.88 5.78
C GLY A 95 -1.48 10.81 5.24
N ASP A 96 -1.36 10.54 3.95
CA ASP A 96 -2.13 9.57 3.14
C ASP A 96 -1.24 8.47 2.54
N GLU A 97 0.06 8.45 2.88
CA GLU A 97 1.05 7.55 2.34
C GLU A 97 1.38 6.43 3.33
N PHE A 98 1.42 5.19 2.84
CA PHE A 98 1.77 4.00 3.60
C PHE A 98 2.79 3.18 2.83
N ILE A 99 3.64 2.47 3.55
CA ILE A 99 4.59 1.52 2.98
C ILE A 99 4.39 0.13 3.58
N ALA A 100 4.61 -0.89 2.77
CA ALA A 100 4.77 -2.25 3.26
C ALA A 100 6.08 -2.84 2.74
N VAL A 101 6.76 -3.61 3.59
CA VAL A 101 7.95 -4.37 3.22
C VAL A 101 7.67 -5.83 3.47
N ILE A 102 7.76 -6.63 2.42
CA ILE A 102 7.50 -8.05 2.43
C ILE A 102 8.83 -8.77 2.31
N TYR A 103 9.17 -9.55 3.32
CA TYR A 103 10.43 -10.24 3.41
C TYR A 103 10.32 -11.67 2.85
N HIS A 104 11.42 -12.18 2.29
CA HIS A 104 11.51 -13.55 1.74
C HIS A 104 10.37 -13.87 0.78
N THR A 105 10.19 -13.02 -0.23
CA THR A 105 9.06 -13.10 -1.14
C THR A 105 9.50 -13.21 -2.60
N SER A 106 8.56 -13.58 -3.44
CA SER A 106 8.71 -13.67 -4.89
C SER A 106 7.72 -12.74 -5.61
N GLU A 107 7.98 -12.47 -6.87
CA GLU A 107 7.06 -11.71 -7.71
C GLU A 107 5.65 -12.32 -7.75
N ALA A 108 5.56 -13.66 -7.78
CA ALA A 108 4.28 -14.36 -7.78
C ALA A 108 3.50 -14.12 -6.47
N GLU A 109 4.17 -14.15 -5.33
CA GLU A 109 3.56 -13.88 -4.02
C GLU A 109 3.12 -12.43 -3.89
N ILE A 110 3.91 -11.47 -4.37
CA ILE A 110 3.49 -10.05 -4.39
C ILE A 110 2.25 -9.87 -5.26
N LYS A 111 2.21 -10.48 -6.44
CA LYS A 111 1.01 -10.44 -7.31
C LYS A 111 -0.22 -11.01 -6.60
N GLU A 112 -0.07 -12.06 -5.80
CA GLU A 112 -1.18 -12.63 -5.04
C GLU A 112 -1.61 -11.76 -3.86
N ILE A 113 -0.67 -11.10 -3.17
CA ILE A 113 -0.98 -10.07 -2.16
C ILE A 113 -1.79 -8.92 -2.80
N LEU A 114 -1.37 -8.41 -3.96
CA LEU A 114 -2.07 -7.33 -4.66
C LEU A 114 -3.48 -7.74 -5.09
N LYS A 115 -3.68 -8.98 -5.56
CA LYS A 115 -5.01 -9.52 -5.85
C LYS A 115 -5.88 -9.62 -4.60
N SER A 116 -5.30 -10.07 -3.49
CA SER A 116 -6.00 -10.17 -2.20
C SER A 116 -6.40 -8.81 -1.68
N LEU A 117 -5.54 -7.79 -1.82
CA LEU A 117 -5.86 -6.38 -1.54
C LEU A 117 -7.03 -5.89 -2.41
N SER A 118 -7.05 -6.24 -3.70
CA SER A 118 -8.15 -5.85 -4.59
C SER A 118 -9.48 -6.47 -4.16
N ARG A 119 -9.50 -7.78 -3.90
CA ARG A 119 -10.71 -8.50 -3.44
C ARG A 119 -11.23 -7.94 -2.11
N GLU A 120 -10.34 -7.71 -1.15
CA GLU A 120 -10.73 -7.18 0.17
C GLU A 120 -11.26 -5.74 0.06
N LYS A 121 -10.65 -4.91 -0.80
CA LYS A 121 -11.17 -3.57 -1.10
C LYS A 121 -12.60 -3.62 -1.66
N GLU A 122 -12.86 -4.51 -2.61
CA GLU A 122 -14.19 -4.68 -3.19
C GLU A 122 -15.19 -5.12 -2.13
N ARG A 123 -14.81 -6.09 -1.27
CA ARG A 123 -15.63 -6.59 -0.18
C ARG A 123 -16.00 -5.47 0.81
N LEU A 124 -15.03 -4.68 1.24
CA LEU A 124 -15.25 -3.56 2.17
C LEU A 124 -16.11 -2.46 1.54
N ASN A 125 -15.86 -2.13 0.27
CA ASN A 125 -16.60 -1.09 -0.44
C ASN A 125 -18.03 -1.51 -0.84
N SER A 126 -18.36 -2.79 -0.77
CA SER A 126 -19.76 -3.27 -0.94
C SER A 126 -20.61 -3.15 0.32
N CYS A 127 -20.00 -2.90 1.49
CA CYS A 127 -20.72 -2.68 2.73
C CYS A 127 -21.33 -1.27 2.75
N GLU A 128 -22.65 -1.18 2.95
CA GLU A 128 -23.33 0.09 3.17
C GLU A 128 -22.83 0.75 4.48
N ASN A 129 -22.76 2.07 4.51
CA ASN A 129 -22.34 2.89 5.67
C ASN A 129 -20.83 2.92 5.98
N GLN A 130 -19.95 2.51 5.07
CA GLN A 130 -18.52 2.73 5.22
C GLN A 130 -17.99 3.73 4.19
N LEU A 131 -16.99 4.53 4.61
CA LEU A 131 -16.25 5.39 3.67
C LEU A 131 -15.49 4.49 2.69
N PRO A 132 -15.69 4.67 1.37
CA PRO A 132 -15.07 3.80 0.38
C PRO A 132 -13.55 3.98 0.38
N ILE A 133 -12.85 2.86 0.47
CA ILE A 133 -11.40 2.79 0.36
C ILE A 133 -11.04 2.82 -1.13
N ASP A 134 -10.23 3.80 -1.52
CA ASP A 134 -9.59 3.88 -2.84
C ASP A 134 -8.14 4.32 -2.67
N TYR A 135 -7.22 3.67 -3.37
CA TYR A 135 -5.78 3.93 -3.24
C TYR A 135 -5.05 3.69 -4.56
N ALA A 136 -3.91 4.34 -4.72
CA ALA A 136 -2.91 3.98 -5.71
C ALA A 136 -1.81 3.16 -5.02
N CYS A 137 -1.19 2.23 -5.73
CA CYS A 137 -0.01 1.52 -5.25
C CYS A 137 0.99 1.26 -6.36
N GLY A 138 2.24 1.11 -5.98
CA GLY A 138 3.35 0.63 -6.80
C GLY A 138 4.25 -0.25 -5.95
N TRP A 139 4.98 -1.14 -6.58
CA TRP A 139 5.86 -2.07 -5.87
C TRP A 139 7.15 -2.31 -6.65
N ALA A 140 8.20 -2.68 -5.92
CA ALA A 140 9.48 -3.12 -6.44
C ALA A 140 9.98 -4.33 -5.65
N LEU A 141 10.72 -5.20 -6.30
CA LEU A 141 11.32 -6.41 -5.73
C LEU A 141 12.83 -6.31 -5.85
N SER A 142 13.57 -6.67 -4.80
CA SER A 142 15.03 -6.78 -4.88
C SER A 142 15.43 -7.86 -5.88
N SER A 143 16.48 -7.58 -6.67
CA SER A 143 17.05 -8.53 -7.62
C SER A 143 18.34 -9.09 -7.05
N ASP A 144 18.55 -10.40 -7.22
CA ASP A 144 19.78 -11.06 -6.78
C ASP A 144 21.02 -10.58 -7.55
N ASP A 145 20.82 -9.96 -8.72
CA ASP A 145 21.90 -9.52 -9.62
C ASP A 145 22.41 -8.10 -9.33
N MET A 146 21.75 -7.33 -8.46
CA MET A 146 22.12 -5.95 -8.17
C MET A 146 22.12 -5.67 -6.68
N ALA A 147 23.19 -5.03 -6.19
CA ALA A 147 23.21 -4.49 -4.84
C ALA A 147 22.07 -3.48 -4.66
N CYS A 148 21.09 -3.82 -3.85
CA CYS A 148 19.89 -3.04 -3.62
C CYS A 148 19.79 -2.65 -2.14
N THR A 149 19.40 -1.42 -1.87
CA THR A 149 19.07 -0.96 -0.51
C THR A 149 17.57 -0.77 -0.36
N MET A 150 17.08 -0.72 0.87
CA MET A 150 15.67 -0.50 1.14
C MET A 150 15.16 0.83 0.56
N GLN A 151 16.00 1.87 0.58
CA GLN A 151 15.66 3.16 -0.01
C GLN A 151 15.48 3.07 -1.53
N MET A 152 16.35 2.34 -2.23
CA MET A 152 16.21 2.13 -3.69
C MET A 152 14.90 1.40 -4.04
N LEU A 153 14.53 0.37 -3.26
CA LEU A 153 13.24 -0.31 -3.45
C LEU A 153 12.05 0.63 -3.24
N LEU A 154 12.13 1.52 -2.24
CA LEU A 154 11.07 2.50 -2.03
C LEU A 154 10.98 3.48 -3.18
N ASP A 155 12.10 4.01 -3.65
CA ASP A 155 12.14 4.99 -4.75
C ASP A 155 11.55 4.39 -6.03
N ASP A 156 11.85 3.13 -6.33
CA ASP A 156 11.28 2.41 -7.47
C ASP A 156 9.77 2.16 -7.28
N ALA A 157 9.34 1.71 -6.09
CA ALA A 157 7.94 1.50 -5.78
C ALA A 157 7.12 2.81 -5.90
N ASP A 158 7.66 3.94 -5.41
CA ASP A 158 7.03 5.26 -5.53
C ASP A 158 6.92 5.70 -7.00
N ALA A 159 7.99 5.53 -7.79
CA ALA A 159 7.97 5.83 -9.21
C ALA A 159 6.88 5.03 -9.97
N TYR A 160 6.70 3.75 -9.64
CA TYR A 160 5.64 2.91 -10.20
C TYR A 160 4.25 3.34 -9.71
N MET A 161 4.08 3.65 -8.43
CA MET A 161 2.83 4.18 -7.88
C MET A 161 2.42 5.47 -8.59
N TYR A 162 3.35 6.40 -8.78
CA TYR A 162 3.09 7.67 -9.45
C TYR A 162 2.64 7.49 -10.91
N LYS A 163 3.31 6.60 -11.67
CA LYS A 163 2.91 6.23 -13.04
C LYS A 163 1.49 5.66 -13.06
N ASN A 164 1.17 4.75 -12.16
CA ASN A 164 -0.15 4.15 -12.03
C ASN A 164 -1.22 5.20 -11.70
N LYS A 165 -0.93 6.12 -10.78
CA LYS A 165 -1.81 7.22 -10.41
C LYS A 165 -2.12 8.14 -11.60
N GLN A 166 -1.11 8.46 -12.42
CA GLN A 166 -1.30 9.26 -13.64
C GLN A 166 -2.15 8.54 -14.69
N LEU A 167 -1.88 7.27 -14.95
CA LEU A 167 -2.65 6.45 -15.88
C LEU A 167 -4.13 6.39 -15.46
N CYS A 168 -4.40 6.10 -14.19
CA CYS A 168 -5.76 6.08 -13.66
C CYS A 168 -6.50 7.42 -13.84
N LYS A 169 -5.81 8.56 -13.61
CA LYS A 169 -6.40 9.90 -13.86
C LYS A 169 -6.73 10.14 -15.33
N LYS A 170 -5.82 9.78 -16.25
CA LYS A 170 -6.02 9.92 -17.70
C LYS A 170 -7.22 9.10 -18.18
N TYR A 171 -7.38 7.88 -17.70
CA TYR A 171 -8.51 7.03 -18.07
C TYR A 171 -9.83 7.48 -17.42
N LYS A 172 -9.82 7.99 -16.18
CA LYS A 172 -11.03 8.59 -15.55
C LYS A 172 -11.51 9.83 -16.34
N GLY A 173 -10.59 10.64 -16.89
CA GLY A 173 -10.91 11.80 -17.73
C GLY A 173 -11.60 11.44 -19.06
N ASN A 174 -11.12 10.40 -19.73
CA ASN A 174 -11.66 9.96 -21.02
C ASN A 174 -13.02 9.23 -20.92
N ARG A 175 -13.39 8.69 -19.77
CA ARG A 175 -14.65 7.94 -19.59
C ARG A 175 -15.88 8.79 -19.25
N LYS A 176 -15.77 10.08 -19.08
CA LYS A 176 -16.94 10.94 -18.92
C LYS A 176 -17.95 10.80 -20.09
N TYR A 177 -17.51 10.23 -21.22
CA TYR A 177 -18.31 10.00 -22.41
C TYR A 177 -18.84 8.56 -22.58
N GLU A 178 -18.25 7.53 -21.94
CA GLU A 178 -18.68 6.12 -22.14
C GLU A 178 -19.50 5.51 -20.99
N TYR A 179 -19.63 6.19 -19.85
CA TYR A 179 -20.18 5.64 -18.61
C TYR A 179 -21.71 5.36 -18.64
N ARG A 180 -22.39 5.55 -19.73
CA ARG A 180 -23.85 5.27 -19.80
C ARG A 180 -24.22 3.81 -20.12
N ARG A 181 -23.30 2.88 -20.36
CA ARG A 181 -23.65 1.55 -20.90
C ARG A 181 -23.13 0.30 -20.19
N LYS A 182 -22.25 0.33 -19.18
CA LYS A 182 -21.82 -0.92 -18.52
C LYS A 182 -21.68 -0.76 -17.01
N LYS A 183 -22.50 -1.54 -16.33
CA LYS A 183 -22.59 -1.76 -14.89
C LYS A 183 -21.58 -2.85 -14.51
N ASP A 184 -20.28 -2.55 -14.51
CA ASP A 184 -19.31 -3.47 -13.90
C ASP A 184 -18.12 -2.67 -13.35
N ARG A 185 -18.03 -2.65 -12.01
CA ARG A 185 -17.02 -1.87 -11.26
C ARG A 185 -15.78 -2.67 -10.87
N SER A 186 -15.78 -3.98 -11.09
CA SER A 186 -14.75 -4.91 -10.59
C SER A 186 -13.42 -4.85 -11.35
N ASP A 187 -13.42 -4.44 -12.62
CA ASP A 187 -12.26 -4.59 -13.51
C ASP A 187 -11.18 -3.49 -13.42
N TRP A 188 -11.35 -2.47 -12.56
CA TRP A 188 -10.52 -1.27 -12.63
C TRP A 188 -9.10 -1.41 -12.08
N ASN A 189 -8.91 -2.12 -10.97
CA ASN A 189 -7.58 -2.33 -10.41
C ASN A 189 -6.78 -3.38 -11.20
N TRP A 190 -7.49 -4.39 -11.69
CA TRP A 190 -6.90 -5.43 -12.54
C TRP A 190 -6.42 -4.87 -13.89
N TRP A 191 -7.17 -3.95 -14.49
CA TRP A 191 -6.84 -3.29 -15.76
C TRP A 191 -5.63 -2.36 -15.64
N CYS A 192 -5.50 -1.57 -14.59
CA CYS A 192 -4.31 -0.75 -14.36
C CYS A 192 -3.06 -1.62 -14.18
N TRP A 193 -3.19 -2.75 -13.47
CA TRP A 193 -2.11 -3.71 -13.29
C TRP A 193 -1.77 -4.45 -14.60
N TRP A 194 -2.77 -4.90 -15.35
CA TRP A 194 -2.58 -5.61 -16.62
C TRP A 194 -1.93 -4.72 -17.70
N LEU A 195 -2.32 -3.46 -17.80
CA LEU A 195 -1.69 -2.48 -18.68
C LEU A 195 -0.22 -2.24 -18.31
N HIS A 196 0.13 -2.28 -17.03
CA HIS A 196 1.49 -2.09 -16.55
C HIS A 196 2.39 -3.26 -16.92
N SER A 197 1.94 -4.50 -16.72
CA SER A 197 2.66 -5.72 -17.12
C SER A 197 2.95 -5.76 -18.63
N ARG A 198 2.04 -5.23 -19.45
CA ARG A 198 2.22 -5.15 -20.90
C ARG A 198 3.15 -4.02 -21.34
N ALA A 199 3.17 -2.89 -20.63
CA ALA A 199 4.06 -1.76 -20.92
C ALA A 199 5.52 -2.06 -20.53
N ALA A 200 5.74 -2.98 -19.58
CA ALA A 200 7.06 -3.43 -19.16
C ALA A 200 7.70 -4.48 -20.11
N GLY A 201 7.04 -4.83 -21.22
CA GLY A 201 7.61 -5.75 -22.24
C GLY A 201 7.57 -7.21 -21.84
N GLU A 202 6.94 -7.58 -20.72
CA GLU A 202 6.74 -8.97 -20.34
C GLU A 202 5.60 -9.56 -21.17
N GLY A 203 5.97 -10.46 -22.09
CA GLY A 203 5.03 -11.17 -22.95
C GLY A 203 4.10 -12.07 -22.14
N VAL A 204 2.92 -11.57 -21.82
CA VAL A 204 1.82 -12.43 -21.38
C VAL A 204 1.27 -13.12 -22.62
N SER A 205 1.61 -14.42 -22.78
CA SER A 205 0.96 -15.26 -23.76
C SER A 205 -0.54 -15.23 -23.50
N ALA A 206 -1.31 -14.83 -24.51
CA ALA A 206 -2.75 -14.93 -24.50
C ALA A 206 -3.13 -16.39 -24.22
N CYS A 207 -3.79 -16.66 -23.12
CA CYS A 207 -4.57 -17.90 -23.01
C CYS A 207 -5.73 -17.76 -24.00
N ASP A 208 -5.70 -18.58 -25.03
CA ASP A 208 -6.85 -18.88 -25.89
C ASP A 208 -7.97 -19.44 -25.02
N ASP A 209 -8.92 -18.61 -24.64
CA ASP A 209 -10.19 -19.08 -24.13
C ASP A 209 -11.06 -19.44 -25.34
N GLY A 210 -11.00 -20.71 -25.66
CA GLY A 210 -11.98 -21.35 -26.53
C GLY A 210 -13.36 -21.24 -25.89
N CYS A 211 -14.19 -20.34 -26.40
CA CYS A 211 -15.64 -20.42 -26.25
C CYS A 211 -16.20 -21.13 -27.49
N THR A 212 -16.66 -22.33 -27.27
CA THR A 212 -17.76 -22.94 -28.02
C THR A 212 -18.98 -23.02 -27.12
#